data_d0607a601b5f20df43490bbd0d673b85
#
_entry.id   d0607a601b5f20df43490bbd0d673b85
#
_cell.length_a   1.000
_cell.length_b   1.000
_cell.length_c   1.000
_cell.angle_alpha   90.00
_cell.angle_beta   90.00
_cell.angle_gamma   90.00
#
_symmetry.space_group_name_H-M   'P 1'
#
loop_
_entity.id
_entity.type
_entity.pdbx_description
1 polymer ?
#
loop_
_entity_poly.entity_id
_entity_poly.type
_entity_poly.pdbx_seq_one_letter_code
_entity_poly.pdbx_strand_id
1 'polypeptide(L)'
;MKEDSLLTLCTEIEKHNHISPNDMERFAVKRGLRNPDGTGVMAGLTKICSVEGYHLEDGERVPHDGRLFYRGINVRDIIAGCRAEGRFGFEEVIWLLLMGTLPTAAQLESFSALLNEVRALPDGFVEDMILKAPSPNIMNKMARSVLALYSYDENPDAADLPNVLRQCVQLIAQLPAIMAYAYQIKRRYYYKQNMRINPAETSSSTAQNILRSLCADGQASDEDARLLDLCLILHADHGGGNNSTFATRVLTSSGTDTYSAIAAGIGSLKGAKHGGANIKVSEMLVFLREAVPDPANDGQMLDALCKLLQGDAGDRSGLIYGMGHAVYTLSDPRAELIRENIAAFTRINDPEFAHDFALLQAVERLTPLAFKAVKSNKKKVCANVDLYSGLAYKMLGIPQDLYTPLFTVARVAGWSAHRIEELLTCGRIIRPAYKSVSNPHTYRAISDRIDNIPDWDSQYVTAEERG
;
A
#
# COMPACT_ATOMS: atom_id res chain seq x y z
N MET A 1 -31.63 -1.01 -12.83
CA MET A 1 -31.80 -2.39 -13.30
C MET A 1 -32.67 -3.08 -12.27
N LYS A 2 -33.64 -3.93 -12.67
CA LYS A 2 -34.44 -4.68 -11.70
C LYS A 2 -33.56 -5.76 -11.04
N GLU A 3 -33.72 -5.95 -9.75
CA GLU A 3 -32.87 -6.87 -8.94
C GLU A 3 -32.91 -8.32 -9.47
N ASP A 4 -34.10 -8.81 -9.82
CA ASP A 4 -34.29 -10.15 -10.41
C ASP A 4 -33.52 -10.34 -11.73
N SER A 5 -33.48 -9.30 -12.59
CA SER A 5 -32.74 -9.35 -13.86
C SER A 5 -31.23 -9.42 -13.62
N LEU A 6 -30.73 -8.75 -12.57
CA LEU A 6 -29.31 -8.80 -12.20
C LEU A 6 -28.92 -10.19 -11.67
N LEU A 7 -29.75 -10.78 -10.80
CA LEU A 7 -29.50 -12.12 -10.24
C LEU A 7 -29.46 -13.19 -11.34
N THR A 8 -30.37 -13.12 -12.32
CA THR A 8 -30.36 -14.02 -13.49
C THR A 8 -29.05 -13.92 -14.26
N LEU A 9 -28.58 -12.69 -14.55
CA LEU A 9 -27.30 -12.48 -15.24
C LEU A 9 -26.10 -12.98 -14.42
N CYS A 10 -26.11 -12.78 -13.10
CA CYS A 10 -25.05 -13.31 -12.20
C CYS A 10 -24.99 -14.84 -12.27
N THR A 11 -26.14 -15.52 -12.25
CA THR A 11 -26.21 -16.99 -12.35
C THR A 11 -25.63 -17.49 -13.67
N GLU A 12 -25.92 -16.81 -14.80
CA GLU A 12 -25.34 -17.18 -16.09
C GLU A 12 -23.80 -16.95 -16.14
N ILE A 13 -23.33 -15.84 -15.53
CA ILE A 13 -21.88 -15.58 -15.42
C ILE A 13 -21.18 -16.67 -14.60
N GLU A 14 -21.75 -17.07 -13.47
CA GLU A 14 -21.15 -18.07 -12.59
C GLU A 14 -21.04 -19.45 -13.24
N LYS A 15 -21.99 -19.83 -14.10
CA LYS A 15 -21.95 -21.12 -14.81
C LYS A 15 -20.73 -21.26 -15.73
N HIS A 16 -20.34 -20.18 -16.43
CA HIS A 16 -19.40 -20.28 -17.55
C HIS A 16 -18.05 -19.56 -17.32
N ASN A 17 -17.88 -18.88 -16.18
CA ASN A 17 -16.65 -18.10 -15.89
C ASN A 17 -15.76 -18.74 -14.81
N HIS A 18 -15.85 -20.05 -14.64
CA HIS A 18 -15.04 -20.76 -13.66
C HIS A 18 -13.81 -21.40 -14.33
N ILE A 19 -12.62 -21.10 -13.79
CA ILE A 19 -11.37 -21.75 -14.21
C ILE A 19 -11.05 -22.83 -13.18
N SER A 20 -10.92 -24.07 -13.66
CA SER A 20 -10.63 -25.21 -12.81
C SER A 20 -9.27 -25.06 -12.08
N PRO A 21 -9.18 -25.33 -10.78
CA PRO A 21 -7.90 -25.44 -10.09
C PRO A 21 -6.94 -26.45 -10.74
N ASN A 22 -7.48 -27.54 -11.30
CA ASN A 22 -6.70 -28.56 -12.00
C ASN A 22 -6.01 -28.01 -13.26
N ASP A 23 -6.65 -27.08 -13.99
CA ASP A 23 -6.03 -26.44 -15.13
C ASP A 23 -4.88 -25.52 -14.70
N MET A 24 -5.00 -24.85 -13.56
CA MET A 24 -3.91 -24.04 -13.03
C MET A 24 -2.69 -24.89 -12.68
N GLU A 25 -2.87 -26.08 -12.14
CA GLU A 25 -1.79 -27.04 -11.86
C GLU A 25 -1.23 -27.64 -13.17
N ARG A 26 -2.10 -28.12 -14.07
CA ARG A 26 -1.74 -28.67 -15.37
C ARG A 26 -0.84 -27.75 -16.19
N PHE A 27 -1.14 -26.45 -16.20
CA PHE A 27 -0.37 -25.45 -16.91
C PHE A 27 0.70 -24.75 -16.06
N ALA A 28 0.98 -25.25 -14.87
CA ALA A 28 1.97 -24.72 -13.93
C ALA A 28 1.86 -23.21 -13.71
N VAL A 29 0.62 -22.69 -13.58
CA VAL A 29 0.35 -21.26 -13.45
C VAL A 29 0.96 -20.73 -12.16
N LYS A 30 1.76 -19.69 -12.25
CA LYS A 30 2.39 -19.01 -11.11
C LYS A 30 1.39 -18.03 -10.48
N ARG A 31 0.47 -18.56 -9.66
CA ARG A 31 -0.59 -17.75 -9.02
C ARG A 31 -0.01 -16.60 -8.20
N GLY A 32 -0.47 -15.38 -8.49
CA GLY A 32 0.07 -14.17 -7.86
C GLY A 32 1.56 -13.92 -8.17
N LEU A 33 2.07 -14.45 -9.31
CA LEU A 33 3.47 -14.40 -9.71
C LEU A 33 4.40 -14.97 -8.62
N ARG A 34 4.00 -16.11 -8.02
CA ARG A 34 4.78 -16.85 -7.01
C ARG A 34 5.09 -18.26 -7.47
N ASN A 35 6.32 -18.69 -7.22
CA ASN A 35 6.74 -20.07 -7.37
C ASN A 35 6.14 -20.94 -6.23
N PRO A 36 6.10 -22.27 -6.38
CA PRO A 36 5.59 -23.18 -5.33
C PRO A 36 6.34 -23.08 -4.00
N ASP A 37 7.64 -22.76 -4.04
CA ASP A 37 8.47 -22.50 -2.87
C ASP A 37 8.18 -21.16 -2.18
N GLY A 38 7.29 -20.34 -2.77
CA GLY A 38 6.90 -19.02 -2.29
C GLY A 38 7.85 -17.89 -2.70
N THR A 39 8.87 -18.14 -3.54
CA THR A 39 9.69 -17.06 -4.15
C THR A 39 8.87 -16.32 -5.20
N GLY A 40 9.21 -15.04 -5.44
CA GLY A 40 8.62 -14.27 -6.54
C GLY A 40 9.13 -14.73 -7.90
N VAL A 41 8.27 -14.68 -8.92
CA VAL A 41 8.73 -14.77 -10.30
C VAL A 41 9.58 -13.54 -10.61
N MET A 42 10.76 -13.74 -11.20
CA MET A 42 11.65 -12.64 -11.60
C MET A 42 11.03 -11.89 -12.78
N ALA A 43 10.40 -10.75 -12.51
CA ALA A 43 9.72 -9.92 -13.50
C ALA A 43 10.60 -8.77 -14.03
N GLY A 44 11.65 -8.39 -13.31
CA GLY A 44 12.55 -7.29 -13.67
C GLY A 44 13.64 -7.05 -12.66
N LEU A 45 14.51 -6.09 -12.95
CA LEU A 45 15.58 -5.64 -12.07
C LEU A 45 15.32 -4.20 -11.61
N THR A 46 15.80 -3.84 -10.44
CA THR A 46 15.72 -2.47 -9.91
C THR A 46 16.95 -2.13 -9.10
N LYS A 47 17.34 -0.84 -9.14
CA LYS A 47 18.35 -0.24 -8.26
C LYS A 47 17.73 0.60 -7.13
N ILE A 48 16.40 0.68 -7.07
CA ILE A 48 15.71 1.62 -6.17
C ILE A 48 15.61 1.07 -4.76
N CYS A 49 15.16 -0.19 -4.62
CA CYS A 49 14.88 -0.75 -3.32
C CYS A 49 15.15 -2.26 -3.29
N SER A 50 15.80 -2.74 -2.24
CA SER A 50 15.93 -4.16 -1.91
C SER A 50 15.17 -4.48 -0.64
N VAL A 51 14.41 -5.59 -0.69
CA VAL A 51 13.61 -6.13 0.41
C VAL A 51 14.11 -7.55 0.67
N GLU A 52 14.80 -7.76 1.76
CA GLU A 52 15.51 -8.99 2.06
C GLU A 52 15.00 -9.61 3.36
N GLY A 53 14.63 -10.87 3.34
CA GLY A 53 14.16 -11.64 4.51
C GLY A 53 14.66 -13.09 4.50
N TYR A 54 15.44 -13.46 3.48
CA TYR A 54 16.07 -14.76 3.32
C TYR A 54 17.21 -14.67 2.31
N HIS A 55 18.13 -15.62 2.35
CA HIS A 55 19.07 -15.91 1.28
C HIS A 55 18.87 -17.34 0.77
N LEU A 56 19.48 -17.67 -0.36
CA LEU A 56 19.47 -19.02 -0.89
C LEU A 56 20.77 -19.72 -0.51
N GLU A 57 20.67 -20.90 0.09
CA GLU A 57 21.79 -21.78 0.41
C GLU A 57 21.45 -23.15 -0.18
N ASP A 58 22.27 -23.64 -1.08
CA ASP A 58 22.03 -24.88 -1.83
C ASP A 58 20.66 -24.97 -2.53
N GLY A 59 20.11 -23.81 -2.95
CA GLY A 59 18.79 -23.70 -3.56
C GLY A 59 17.62 -23.64 -2.59
N GLU A 60 17.87 -23.80 -1.31
CA GLU A 60 16.85 -23.66 -0.25
C GLU A 60 16.81 -22.24 0.35
N ARG A 61 15.64 -21.84 0.81
CA ARG A 61 15.44 -20.54 1.47
C ARG A 61 15.83 -20.60 2.93
N VAL A 62 16.90 -19.90 3.30
CA VAL A 62 17.32 -19.72 4.70
C VAL A 62 16.83 -18.33 5.17
N PRO A 63 15.85 -18.27 6.08
CA PRO A 63 15.35 -17.01 6.60
C PRO A 63 16.40 -16.29 7.45
N HIS A 64 16.47 -14.96 7.31
CA HIS A 64 17.19 -14.08 8.21
C HIS A 64 16.31 -12.89 8.63
N ASP A 65 16.79 -12.05 9.54
CA ASP A 65 16.09 -10.83 9.93
C ASP A 65 15.89 -9.92 8.74
N GLY A 66 14.70 -9.32 8.68
CA GLY A 66 14.30 -8.47 7.58
C GLY A 66 15.21 -7.25 7.43
N ARG A 67 15.55 -6.94 6.18
CA ARG A 67 16.32 -5.75 5.81
C ARG A 67 15.59 -5.00 4.70
N LEU A 68 15.64 -3.68 4.77
CA LEU A 68 15.09 -2.79 3.76
C LEU A 68 16.18 -1.79 3.37
N PHE A 69 16.47 -1.73 2.08
CA PHE A 69 17.48 -0.82 1.55
C PHE A 69 16.87 0.10 0.51
N TYR A 70 17.14 1.39 0.63
CA TYR A 70 16.87 2.39 -0.40
C TYR A 70 18.18 2.73 -1.10
N ARG A 71 18.27 2.46 -2.40
CA ARG A 71 19.50 2.67 -3.19
C ARG A 71 20.76 2.05 -2.55
N GLY A 72 20.59 0.92 -1.88
CA GLY A 72 21.70 0.21 -1.22
C GLY A 72 22.01 0.67 0.21
N ILE A 73 21.31 1.69 0.74
CA ILE A 73 21.48 2.18 2.11
C ILE A 73 20.37 1.58 2.99
N ASN A 74 20.75 0.98 4.12
CA ASN A 74 19.79 0.41 5.05
C ASN A 74 18.92 1.52 5.66
N VAL A 75 17.60 1.32 5.64
CA VAL A 75 16.64 2.30 6.17
C VAL A 75 16.89 2.61 7.67
N ARG A 76 17.42 1.65 8.44
CA ARG A 76 17.79 1.88 9.84
C ARG A 76 18.90 2.92 9.96
N ASP A 77 19.89 2.87 9.05
CA ASP A 77 21.02 3.79 9.06
C ASP A 77 20.58 5.20 8.67
N ILE A 78 19.66 5.31 7.68
CA ILE A 78 19.07 6.60 7.31
C ILE A 78 18.36 7.23 8.51
N ILE A 79 17.49 6.46 9.19
CA ILE A 79 16.71 6.95 10.34
C ILE A 79 17.64 7.30 11.51
N ALA A 80 18.66 6.48 11.78
CA ALA A 80 19.63 6.76 12.84
C ALA A 80 20.44 8.03 12.56
N GLY A 81 20.87 8.24 11.29
CA GLY A 81 21.58 9.44 10.87
C GLY A 81 20.72 10.70 11.03
N CYS A 82 19.49 10.69 10.51
CA CYS A 82 18.57 11.82 10.66
C CYS A 82 18.29 12.17 12.13
N ARG A 83 18.13 11.14 12.98
CA ARG A 83 17.94 11.32 14.42
C ARG A 83 19.16 11.93 15.09
N ALA A 84 20.37 11.44 14.78
CA ALA A 84 21.61 11.96 15.35
C ALA A 84 21.85 13.42 14.99
N GLU A 85 21.45 13.84 13.79
CA GLU A 85 21.54 15.20 13.30
C GLU A 85 20.34 16.08 13.69
N GLY A 86 19.33 15.52 14.36
CA GLY A 86 18.15 16.26 14.81
C GLY A 86 17.26 16.80 13.70
N ARG A 87 17.30 16.25 12.48
CA ARG A 87 16.55 16.69 11.30
C ARG A 87 15.46 15.72 10.87
N PHE A 88 14.55 16.16 10.00
CA PHE A 88 13.60 15.33 9.27
C PHE A 88 14.28 14.62 8.11
N GLY A 89 13.84 13.43 7.77
CA GLY A 89 14.52 12.58 6.80
C GLY A 89 13.70 12.25 5.55
N PHE A 90 12.42 12.56 5.50
CA PHE A 90 11.59 12.13 4.37
C PHE A 90 12.00 12.83 3.06
N GLU A 91 12.34 14.11 3.07
CA GLU A 91 12.83 14.86 1.91
C GLU A 91 14.15 14.27 1.39
N GLU A 92 15.05 13.85 2.27
CA GLU A 92 16.28 13.15 1.89
C GLU A 92 15.99 11.80 1.24
N VAL A 93 15.00 11.06 1.76
CA VAL A 93 14.58 9.78 1.17
C VAL A 93 13.94 9.98 -0.21
N ILE A 94 13.13 11.01 -0.40
CA ILE A 94 12.62 11.36 -1.74
C ILE A 94 13.79 11.61 -2.71
N TRP A 95 14.74 12.44 -2.31
CA TRP A 95 15.94 12.70 -3.11
C TRP A 95 16.69 11.40 -3.41
N LEU A 96 16.99 10.60 -2.39
CA LEU A 96 17.74 9.35 -2.53
C LEU A 96 17.06 8.39 -3.53
N LEU A 97 15.75 8.21 -3.43
CA LEU A 97 15.00 7.33 -4.32
C LEU A 97 15.03 7.83 -5.77
N LEU A 98 14.88 9.14 -5.99
CA LEU A 98 14.85 9.74 -7.32
C LEU A 98 16.24 9.83 -7.94
N MET A 99 17.22 10.38 -7.22
CA MET A 99 18.55 10.71 -7.74
C MET A 99 19.55 9.56 -7.62
N GLY A 100 19.33 8.60 -6.71
CA GLY A 100 20.17 7.41 -6.55
C GLY A 100 21.35 7.55 -5.60
N THR A 101 21.61 8.74 -5.04
CA THR A 101 22.67 9.05 -4.07
C THR A 101 22.14 9.96 -2.97
N LEU A 102 22.78 9.97 -1.81
CA LEU A 102 22.48 10.93 -0.76
C LEU A 102 22.78 12.36 -1.22
N PRO A 103 21.95 13.35 -0.84
CA PRO A 103 22.23 14.76 -1.14
C PRO A 103 23.35 15.31 -0.26
N THR A 104 24.06 16.30 -0.76
CA THR A 104 24.81 17.22 0.11
C THR A 104 23.84 18.11 0.88
N ALA A 105 24.30 18.79 1.94
CA ALA A 105 23.47 19.72 2.70
C ALA A 105 22.81 20.80 1.80
N ALA A 106 23.59 21.40 0.91
CA ALA A 106 23.08 22.41 -0.03
C ALA A 106 22.08 21.85 -1.04
N GLN A 107 22.27 20.60 -1.50
CA GLN A 107 21.31 19.95 -2.39
C GLN A 107 20.00 19.62 -1.66
N LEU A 108 20.06 19.15 -0.40
CA LEU A 108 18.88 18.86 0.40
C LEU A 108 18.08 20.14 0.69
N GLU A 109 18.77 21.24 1.04
CA GLU A 109 18.14 22.53 1.28
C GLU A 109 17.43 23.04 0.01
N SER A 110 18.14 23.04 -1.13
CA SER A 110 17.57 23.47 -2.42
C SER A 110 16.39 22.60 -2.85
N PHE A 111 16.47 21.29 -2.63
CA PHE A 111 15.40 20.37 -2.98
C PHE A 111 14.16 20.53 -2.07
N SER A 112 14.37 20.74 -0.78
CA SER A 112 13.29 21.02 0.16
C SER A 112 12.59 22.33 -0.17
N ALA A 113 13.34 23.36 -0.57
CA ALA A 113 12.78 24.62 -1.06
C ALA A 113 11.95 24.41 -2.35
N LEU A 114 12.45 23.62 -3.30
CA LEU A 114 11.72 23.26 -4.52
C LEU A 114 10.40 22.54 -4.20
N LEU A 115 10.41 21.53 -3.31
CA LEU A 115 9.19 20.84 -2.91
C LEU A 115 8.16 21.80 -2.30
N ASN A 116 8.61 22.76 -1.52
CA ASN A 116 7.73 23.78 -0.93
C ASN A 116 7.17 24.75 -1.99
N GLU A 117 7.97 25.14 -2.97
CA GLU A 117 7.55 26.00 -4.08
C GLU A 117 6.43 25.35 -4.92
N VAL A 118 6.60 24.07 -5.28
CA VAL A 118 5.67 23.37 -6.17
C VAL A 118 4.51 22.67 -5.43
N ARG A 119 4.38 22.89 -4.14
CA ARG A 119 3.32 22.28 -3.30
C ARG A 119 1.93 22.84 -3.59
N ALA A 120 1.84 24.08 -4.06
CA ALA A 120 0.57 24.72 -4.38
C ALA A 120 -0.16 23.94 -5.49
N LEU A 121 -1.45 23.78 -5.33
CA LEU A 121 -2.32 23.23 -6.38
C LEU A 121 -2.63 24.32 -7.41
N PRO A 122 -2.91 23.97 -8.67
CA PRO A 122 -3.30 24.94 -9.69
C PRO A 122 -4.51 25.77 -9.26
N ASP A 123 -4.60 27.00 -9.75
CA ASP A 123 -5.71 27.92 -9.47
C ASP A 123 -7.06 27.28 -9.84
N GLY A 124 -8.04 27.40 -8.95
CA GLY A 124 -9.37 26.82 -9.10
C GLY A 124 -9.45 25.29 -8.95
N PHE A 125 -8.31 24.59 -8.85
CA PHE A 125 -8.30 23.12 -8.78
C PHE A 125 -9.03 22.57 -7.55
N VAL A 126 -8.84 23.21 -6.40
CA VAL A 126 -9.49 22.77 -5.14
C VAL A 126 -11.00 22.88 -5.28
N GLU A 127 -11.50 24.02 -5.74
CA GLU A 127 -12.92 24.31 -5.90
C GLU A 127 -13.56 23.39 -6.94
N ASP A 128 -12.96 23.28 -8.11
CA ASP A 128 -13.54 22.57 -9.25
C ASP A 128 -13.37 21.06 -9.16
N MET A 129 -12.22 20.59 -8.75
CA MET A 129 -11.90 19.16 -8.78
C MET A 129 -12.09 18.45 -7.42
N ILE A 130 -11.93 19.16 -6.31
CA ILE A 130 -12.03 18.53 -4.99
C ILE A 130 -13.37 18.84 -4.33
N LEU A 131 -13.76 20.09 -4.19
CA LEU A 131 -14.94 20.47 -3.41
C LEU A 131 -16.28 20.14 -4.11
N LYS A 132 -16.38 20.32 -5.44
CA LYS A 132 -17.62 20.09 -6.19
C LYS A 132 -18.04 18.62 -6.28
N ALA A 133 -17.11 17.67 -6.15
CA ALA A 133 -17.40 16.24 -6.25
C ALA A 133 -16.86 15.46 -5.06
N PRO A 134 -17.42 15.61 -3.86
CA PRO A 134 -16.98 14.91 -2.67
C PRO A 134 -17.04 13.38 -2.85
N SER A 135 -16.19 12.67 -2.13
CA SER A 135 -16.14 11.20 -2.16
C SER A 135 -16.18 10.64 -0.74
N PRO A 136 -16.92 9.54 -0.49
CA PRO A 136 -16.84 8.85 0.79
C PRO A 136 -15.49 8.18 1.01
N ASN A 137 -14.73 7.94 -0.08
CA ASN A 137 -13.43 7.30 -0.05
C ASN A 137 -12.33 8.27 -0.53
N ILE A 138 -11.39 8.59 0.36
CA ILE A 138 -10.33 9.57 0.09
C ILE A 138 -9.35 9.06 -0.97
N MET A 139 -9.00 7.76 -0.97
CA MET A 139 -8.14 7.18 -2.00
C MET A 139 -8.73 7.32 -3.41
N ASN A 140 -10.05 7.12 -3.55
CA ASN A 140 -10.73 7.37 -4.82
C ASN A 140 -10.65 8.85 -5.22
N LYS A 141 -10.80 9.77 -4.25
CA LYS A 141 -10.69 11.21 -4.52
C LYS A 141 -9.26 11.58 -4.95
N MET A 142 -8.25 11.04 -4.27
CA MET A 142 -6.84 11.27 -4.63
C MET A 142 -6.54 10.78 -6.06
N ALA A 143 -6.95 9.57 -6.42
CA ALA A 143 -6.74 9.04 -7.77
C ALA A 143 -7.38 9.93 -8.84
N ARG A 144 -8.65 10.35 -8.63
CA ARG A 144 -9.34 11.28 -9.55
C ARG A 144 -8.66 12.64 -9.63
N SER A 145 -8.15 13.15 -8.51
CA SER A 145 -7.43 14.43 -8.48
C SER A 145 -6.11 14.34 -9.23
N VAL A 146 -5.37 13.25 -9.09
CA VAL A 146 -4.14 13.02 -9.88
C VAL A 146 -4.45 12.98 -11.37
N LEU A 147 -5.48 12.25 -11.80
CA LEU A 147 -5.89 12.23 -13.21
C LEU A 147 -6.35 13.60 -13.70
N ALA A 148 -7.00 14.41 -12.86
CA ALA A 148 -7.44 15.75 -13.24
C ALA A 148 -6.26 16.73 -13.42
N LEU A 149 -5.16 16.56 -12.69
CA LEU A 149 -3.94 17.38 -12.85
C LEU A 149 -3.35 17.30 -14.25
N TYR A 150 -3.60 16.22 -14.98
CA TYR A 150 -3.24 16.12 -16.41
C TYR A 150 -3.73 17.32 -17.23
N SER A 151 -4.95 17.79 -16.97
CA SER A 151 -5.55 18.90 -17.72
C SER A 151 -4.99 20.28 -17.35
N TYR A 152 -4.15 20.35 -16.30
CA TYR A 152 -3.48 21.57 -15.85
C TYR A 152 -1.99 21.58 -16.22
N ASP A 153 -1.51 20.52 -16.86
CA ASP A 153 -0.12 20.41 -17.34
C ASP A 153 -0.06 20.82 -18.82
N GLU A 154 0.87 21.68 -19.18
CA GLU A 154 1.07 22.12 -20.56
C GLU A 154 1.64 21.02 -21.46
N ASN A 155 2.37 20.05 -20.87
CA ASN A 155 3.03 18.97 -21.59
C ASN A 155 2.77 17.60 -20.90
N PRO A 156 1.49 17.17 -20.76
CA PRO A 156 1.16 16.02 -19.93
C PRO A 156 1.72 14.70 -20.47
N ASP A 157 1.81 14.54 -21.78
CA ASP A 157 2.24 13.31 -22.47
C ASP A 157 3.75 13.26 -22.78
N ALA A 158 4.50 14.35 -22.51
CA ALA A 158 5.93 14.36 -22.80
C ALA A 158 6.67 13.39 -21.87
N ALA A 159 7.34 12.39 -22.48
CA ALA A 159 8.01 11.30 -21.77
C ALA A 159 9.52 11.51 -21.61
N ASP A 160 10.05 12.67 -21.95
CA ASP A 160 11.43 13.01 -21.69
C ASP A 160 11.71 13.15 -20.19
N LEU A 161 12.92 12.84 -19.79
CA LEU A 161 13.30 12.80 -18.37
C LEU A 161 13.04 14.12 -17.62
N PRO A 162 13.38 15.32 -18.14
CA PRO A 162 13.09 16.56 -17.45
C PRO A 162 11.60 16.77 -17.16
N ASN A 163 10.71 16.47 -18.11
CA ASN A 163 9.28 16.64 -17.93
C ASN A 163 8.70 15.62 -16.95
N VAL A 164 9.08 14.34 -17.08
CA VAL A 164 8.64 13.28 -16.14
C VAL A 164 9.11 13.56 -14.72
N LEU A 165 10.36 14.01 -14.55
CA LEU A 165 10.89 14.38 -13.22
C LEU A 165 10.11 15.57 -12.63
N ARG A 166 9.82 16.60 -13.42
CA ARG A 166 8.99 17.75 -13.00
C ARG A 166 7.62 17.27 -12.52
N GLN A 167 6.92 16.44 -13.30
CA GLN A 167 5.61 15.90 -12.95
C GLN A 167 5.68 15.06 -11.66
N CYS A 168 6.68 14.20 -11.51
CA CYS A 168 6.88 13.40 -10.31
C CYS A 168 7.11 14.26 -9.07
N VAL A 169 7.97 15.26 -9.14
CA VAL A 169 8.28 16.17 -8.01
C VAL A 169 7.03 16.98 -7.62
N GLN A 170 6.28 17.48 -8.61
CA GLN A 170 4.99 18.15 -8.35
C GLN A 170 3.98 17.25 -7.67
N LEU A 171 3.78 16.01 -8.14
CA LEU A 171 2.85 15.06 -7.54
C LEU A 171 3.26 14.68 -6.10
N ILE A 172 4.56 14.49 -5.83
CA ILE A 172 5.08 14.23 -4.49
C ILE A 172 4.74 15.40 -3.55
N ALA A 173 4.94 16.63 -4.01
CA ALA A 173 4.69 17.83 -3.22
C ALA A 173 3.20 18.14 -3.02
N GLN A 174 2.34 17.84 -4.00
CA GLN A 174 0.93 18.22 -4.03
C GLN A 174 -0.01 17.20 -3.39
N LEU A 175 0.36 15.91 -3.37
CA LEU A 175 -0.49 14.85 -2.81
C LEU A 175 -0.88 15.05 -1.35
N PRO A 176 -0.02 15.57 -0.45
CA PRO A 176 -0.42 15.93 0.92
C PRO A 176 -1.58 16.94 0.97
N ALA A 177 -1.54 17.97 0.13
CA ALA A 177 -2.61 18.97 0.05
C ALA A 177 -3.91 18.35 -0.52
N ILE A 178 -3.83 17.57 -1.60
CA ILE A 178 -4.98 16.85 -2.17
C ILE A 178 -5.63 15.94 -1.11
N MET A 179 -4.84 15.21 -0.34
CA MET A 179 -5.31 14.36 0.76
C MET A 179 -6.05 15.18 1.82
N ALA A 180 -5.46 16.28 2.28
CA ALA A 180 -6.03 17.15 3.30
C ALA A 180 -7.36 17.76 2.85
N TYR A 181 -7.43 18.35 1.67
CA TYR A 181 -8.67 18.91 1.10
C TYR A 181 -9.73 17.84 0.88
N ALA A 182 -9.36 16.66 0.39
CA ALA A 182 -10.28 15.53 0.21
C ALA A 182 -10.89 15.08 1.55
N TYR A 183 -10.11 15.09 2.62
CA TYR A 183 -10.59 14.79 3.96
C TYR A 183 -11.50 15.89 4.50
N GLN A 184 -11.13 17.16 4.35
CA GLN A 184 -11.94 18.28 4.83
C GLN A 184 -13.31 18.35 4.16
N ILE A 185 -13.39 18.10 2.85
CA ILE A 185 -14.69 18.04 2.17
C ILE A 185 -15.50 16.82 2.60
N LYS A 186 -14.84 15.67 2.86
CA LYS A 186 -15.49 14.49 3.44
C LYS A 186 -16.11 14.82 4.79
N ARG A 187 -15.37 15.50 5.69
CA ARG A 187 -15.88 15.96 6.99
C ARG A 187 -17.14 16.80 6.83
N ARG A 188 -17.12 17.78 5.94
CA ARG A 188 -18.28 18.64 5.72
C ARG A 188 -19.47 17.88 5.13
N TYR A 189 -19.24 17.10 4.10
CA TYR A 189 -20.32 16.51 3.29
C TYR A 189 -20.92 15.28 3.97
N TYR A 190 -20.10 14.38 4.48
CA TYR A 190 -20.53 13.09 5.06
C TYR A 190 -20.67 13.13 6.58
N TYR A 191 -19.77 13.80 7.30
CA TYR A 191 -19.81 13.86 8.76
C TYR A 191 -20.52 15.08 9.30
N LYS A 192 -20.96 16.01 8.43
CA LYS A 192 -21.66 17.27 8.81
C LYS A 192 -20.85 18.14 9.78
N GLN A 193 -19.52 18.09 9.65
CA GLN A 193 -18.57 18.87 10.45
C GLN A 193 -18.04 20.05 9.65
N ASN A 194 -17.53 21.07 10.32
CA ASN A 194 -16.90 22.21 9.66
C ASN A 194 -15.59 21.80 8.97
N MET A 195 -15.38 22.36 7.77
CA MET A 195 -14.07 22.31 7.13
C MET A 195 -13.08 23.21 7.88
N ARG A 196 -11.83 22.77 7.96
CA ARG A 196 -10.71 23.55 8.50
C ARG A 196 -9.59 23.47 7.48
N ILE A 197 -9.14 24.61 6.99
CA ILE A 197 -8.09 24.70 5.98
C ILE A 197 -6.97 25.51 6.57
N ASN A 198 -5.88 24.83 6.90
CA ASN A 198 -4.67 25.46 7.37
C ASN A 198 -3.67 25.45 6.20
N PRO A 199 -3.19 26.61 5.74
CA PRO A 199 -2.24 26.69 4.65
C PRO A 199 -0.91 26.03 5.05
N ALA A 200 -0.22 25.47 4.06
CA ALA A 200 1.13 24.93 4.25
C ALA A 200 2.12 26.08 4.54
N GLU A 201 3.14 25.77 5.35
CA GLU A 201 4.27 26.67 5.59
C GLU A 201 5.46 26.28 4.70
N THR A 202 6.07 27.28 4.08
CA THR A 202 7.19 27.07 3.15
C THR A 202 8.51 26.69 3.84
N SER A 203 8.62 26.92 5.16
CA SER A 203 9.81 26.55 5.94
C SER A 203 9.69 25.18 6.64
N SER A 204 8.54 24.51 6.50
CA SER A 204 8.23 23.28 7.24
C SER A 204 8.44 22.03 6.38
N SER A 205 8.82 20.92 7.04
CA SER A 205 8.91 19.60 6.42
C SER A 205 7.54 19.10 5.94
N THR A 206 7.54 18.08 5.10
CA THR A 206 6.30 17.43 4.64
C THR A 206 5.50 16.87 5.82
N ALA A 207 6.14 16.26 6.81
CA ALA A 207 5.47 15.73 8.00
C ALA A 207 4.80 16.83 8.82
N GLN A 208 5.49 17.95 9.07
CA GLN A 208 4.94 19.11 9.77
C GLN A 208 3.74 19.70 9.02
N ASN A 209 3.86 19.88 7.70
CA ASN A 209 2.77 20.41 6.87
C ASN A 209 1.53 19.48 6.84
N ILE A 210 1.73 18.17 6.81
CA ILE A 210 0.62 17.21 6.91
C ILE A 210 -0.11 17.38 8.25
N LEU A 211 0.60 17.33 9.37
CA LEU A 211 -0.02 17.47 10.70
C LEU A 211 -0.72 18.82 10.84
N ARG A 212 -0.08 19.92 10.43
CA ARG A 212 -0.67 21.25 10.42
C ARG A 212 -2.01 21.30 9.67
N SER A 213 -2.08 20.65 8.51
CA SER A 213 -3.30 20.61 7.70
C SER A 213 -4.44 19.81 8.33
N LEU A 214 -4.13 18.92 9.26
CA LEU A 214 -5.09 18.04 9.93
C LEU A 214 -5.47 18.52 11.33
N CYS A 215 -4.56 19.15 12.05
CA CYS A 215 -4.79 19.66 13.41
C CYS A 215 -5.80 20.80 13.44
N ALA A 216 -6.57 20.86 14.53
CA ALA A 216 -7.65 21.83 14.69
C ALA A 216 -7.15 23.28 14.76
N ASP A 217 -6.02 23.48 15.42
CA ASP A 217 -5.36 24.77 15.66
C ASP A 217 -4.18 25.03 14.72
N GLY A 218 -3.91 24.11 13.82
CA GLY A 218 -2.76 24.19 12.92
C GLY A 218 -1.41 24.00 13.61
N GLN A 219 -1.39 23.48 14.84
CA GLN A 219 -0.17 23.24 15.59
C GLN A 219 0.11 21.74 15.70
N ALA A 220 1.38 21.37 15.59
CA ALA A 220 1.87 20.03 15.84
C ALA A 220 3.23 20.15 16.54
N SER A 221 3.50 19.27 17.49
CA SER A 221 4.81 19.24 18.14
C SER A 221 5.87 18.66 17.20
N ASP A 222 7.13 19.02 17.44
CA ASP A 222 8.26 18.40 16.70
C ASP A 222 8.33 16.90 16.95
N GLU A 223 7.95 16.41 18.13
CA GLU A 223 7.88 15.00 18.46
C GLU A 223 6.84 14.28 17.59
N ASP A 224 5.63 14.87 17.45
CA ASP A 224 4.59 14.36 16.56
C ASP A 224 5.07 14.31 15.12
N ALA A 225 5.71 15.38 14.65
CA ALA A 225 6.21 15.47 13.29
C ALA A 225 7.33 14.45 13.01
N ARG A 226 8.21 14.16 13.97
CA ARG A 226 9.25 13.13 13.85
C ARG A 226 8.68 11.73 13.76
N LEU A 227 7.64 11.41 14.53
CA LEU A 227 6.96 10.11 14.44
C LEU A 227 6.27 9.94 13.09
N LEU A 228 5.63 10.99 12.55
CA LEU A 228 5.05 10.95 11.22
C LEU A 228 6.13 10.84 10.14
N ASP A 229 7.21 11.60 10.22
CA ASP A 229 8.34 11.56 9.29
C ASP A 229 8.93 10.15 9.19
N LEU A 230 9.15 9.50 10.33
CA LEU A 230 9.55 8.08 10.38
C LEU A 230 8.59 7.19 9.60
N CYS A 231 7.28 7.35 9.80
CA CYS A 231 6.28 6.57 9.07
C CYS A 231 6.35 6.83 7.56
N LEU A 232 6.54 8.09 7.15
CA LEU A 232 6.69 8.45 5.75
C LEU A 232 7.94 7.82 5.12
N ILE A 233 9.08 7.86 5.81
CA ILE A 233 10.32 7.18 5.39
C ILE A 233 10.06 5.68 5.16
N LEU A 234 9.45 5.00 6.13
CA LEU A 234 9.24 3.55 6.09
C LEU A 234 8.21 3.11 5.03
N HIS A 235 7.34 4.00 4.61
CA HIS A 235 6.35 3.75 3.58
C HIS A 235 6.80 4.16 2.17
N ALA A 236 7.90 4.91 2.03
CA ALA A 236 8.33 5.53 0.78
C ALA A 236 8.50 4.54 -0.37
N ASP A 237 9.08 3.36 -0.11
CA ASP A 237 9.14 2.27 -1.09
C ASP A 237 9.18 0.88 -0.44
N HIS A 238 8.88 -0.15 -1.23
CA HIS A 238 8.99 -1.55 -0.80
C HIS A 238 9.21 -2.51 -1.98
N GLY A 239 10.04 -2.10 -2.91
CA GLY A 239 10.52 -2.87 -4.04
C GLY A 239 9.59 -2.92 -5.26
N GLY A 240 10.17 -3.23 -6.41
CA GLY A 240 9.49 -3.25 -7.70
C GLY A 240 8.39 -4.31 -7.84
N GLY A 241 8.43 -5.37 -7.03
CA GLY A 241 7.41 -6.42 -6.99
C GLY A 241 6.22 -6.13 -6.07
N ASN A 242 6.20 -4.99 -5.36
CA ASN A 242 5.03 -4.53 -4.63
C ASN A 242 3.89 -4.26 -5.60
N ASN A 243 2.65 -4.68 -5.27
CA ASN A 243 1.52 -4.66 -6.20
C ASN A 243 1.27 -3.28 -6.82
N SER A 244 1.28 -2.20 -6.04
CA SER A 244 1.08 -0.85 -6.55
C SER A 244 2.27 -0.32 -7.35
N THR A 245 3.49 -0.66 -6.96
CA THR A 245 4.70 -0.35 -7.71
C THR A 245 4.71 -1.10 -9.05
N PHE A 246 4.34 -2.37 -9.04
CA PHE A 246 4.24 -3.17 -10.26
C PHE A 246 3.15 -2.63 -11.20
N ALA A 247 1.99 -2.24 -10.68
CA ALA A 247 0.94 -1.58 -11.47
C ALA A 247 1.46 -0.30 -12.14
N THR A 248 2.20 0.54 -11.41
CA THR A 248 2.85 1.75 -11.96
C THR A 248 3.83 1.39 -13.07
N ARG A 249 4.68 0.37 -12.89
CA ARG A 249 5.62 -0.11 -13.91
C ARG A 249 4.90 -0.65 -15.16
N VAL A 250 3.85 -1.47 -14.96
CA VAL A 250 3.06 -2.03 -16.07
C VAL A 250 2.48 -0.89 -16.94
N LEU A 251 1.86 0.11 -16.33
CA LEU A 251 1.32 1.24 -17.09
C LEU A 251 2.44 2.06 -17.73
N THR A 252 3.52 2.32 -17.02
CA THR A 252 4.68 3.05 -17.57
C THR A 252 5.24 2.34 -18.81
N SER A 253 5.32 1.01 -18.80
CA SER A 253 5.84 0.22 -19.90
C SER A 253 5.01 0.32 -21.20
N SER A 254 3.74 0.74 -21.08
CA SER A 254 2.87 1.00 -22.24
C SER A 254 3.11 2.36 -22.89
N GLY A 255 3.94 3.23 -22.28
CA GLY A 255 4.20 4.58 -22.77
C GLY A 255 3.15 5.63 -22.34
N THR A 256 2.34 5.35 -21.32
CA THR A 256 1.33 6.31 -20.82
C THR A 256 1.95 7.47 -20.05
N ASP A 257 1.15 8.51 -19.81
CA ASP A 257 1.52 9.70 -19.03
C ASP A 257 1.80 9.39 -17.53
N THR A 258 2.40 10.34 -16.83
CA THR A 258 2.75 10.20 -15.41
C THR A 258 1.51 10.12 -14.51
N TYR A 259 0.48 10.90 -14.82
CA TYR A 259 -0.74 10.98 -13.99
C TYR A 259 -1.49 9.65 -14.02
N SER A 260 -1.63 9.04 -15.21
CA SER A 260 -2.23 7.71 -15.38
C SER A 260 -1.45 6.61 -14.65
N ALA A 261 -0.12 6.62 -14.75
CA ALA A 261 0.72 5.62 -14.09
C ALA A 261 0.65 5.73 -12.56
N ILE A 262 0.69 6.93 -12.00
CA ILE A 262 0.57 7.17 -10.56
C ILE A 262 -0.84 6.88 -10.06
N ALA A 263 -1.89 7.27 -10.81
CA ALA A 263 -3.27 6.94 -10.46
C ALA A 263 -3.52 5.43 -10.40
N ALA A 264 -2.89 4.63 -11.26
CA ALA A 264 -2.93 3.16 -11.19
C ALA A 264 -2.29 2.63 -9.90
N GLY A 265 -1.15 3.19 -9.50
CA GLY A 265 -0.52 2.90 -8.20
C GLY A 265 -1.47 3.17 -7.03
N ILE A 266 -2.14 4.33 -7.04
CA ILE A 266 -3.16 4.70 -6.03
C ILE A 266 -4.33 3.70 -6.05
N GLY A 267 -4.84 3.35 -7.23
CA GLY A 267 -5.93 2.38 -7.40
C GLY A 267 -5.57 1.01 -6.83
N SER A 268 -4.36 0.54 -7.09
CA SER A 268 -3.83 -0.71 -6.55
C SER A 268 -3.71 -0.65 -5.01
N LEU A 269 -3.11 0.42 -4.48
CA LEU A 269 -2.93 0.57 -3.02
C LEU A 269 -4.26 0.69 -2.28
N LYS A 270 -5.30 1.26 -2.91
CA LYS A 270 -6.66 1.34 -2.35
C LYS A 270 -7.27 -0.04 -2.05
N GLY A 271 -6.81 -1.09 -2.73
CA GLY A 271 -7.35 -2.44 -2.59
C GLY A 271 -7.25 -2.97 -1.15
N ALA A 272 -8.32 -3.62 -0.66
CA ALA A 272 -8.42 -4.14 0.71
C ALA A 272 -7.31 -5.15 1.06
N LYS A 273 -6.80 -5.87 0.06
CA LYS A 273 -5.69 -6.84 0.23
C LYS A 273 -4.31 -6.21 0.19
N HIS A 274 -4.20 -4.89 -0.05
CA HIS A 274 -2.94 -4.17 -0.14
C HIS A 274 -2.84 -3.07 0.93
N GLY A 275 -3.38 -1.88 0.69
CA GLY A 275 -3.28 -0.76 1.64
C GLY A 275 -4.36 -0.74 2.73
N GLY A 276 -5.33 -1.67 2.70
CA GLY A 276 -6.41 -1.74 3.68
C GLY A 276 -6.06 -2.49 4.98
N ALA A 277 -4.88 -3.11 5.07
CA ALA A 277 -4.53 -3.96 6.21
C ALA A 277 -4.43 -3.18 7.53
N ASN A 278 -3.94 -1.96 7.50
CA ASN A 278 -3.83 -1.08 8.66
C ASN A 278 -5.20 -0.78 9.32
N ILE A 279 -6.23 -0.50 8.51
CA ILE A 279 -7.60 -0.30 9.00
C ILE A 279 -8.12 -1.59 9.64
N LYS A 280 -7.82 -2.73 9.03
CA LYS A 280 -8.21 -4.04 9.57
C LYS A 280 -7.53 -4.38 10.90
N VAL A 281 -6.29 -3.96 11.11
CA VAL A 281 -5.63 -4.06 12.43
C VAL A 281 -6.40 -3.25 13.47
N SER A 282 -6.81 -2.03 13.14
CA SER A 282 -7.58 -1.19 14.05
C SER A 282 -8.95 -1.80 14.40
N GLU A 283 -9.64 -2.40 13.42
CA GLU A 283 -10.90 -3.13 13.64
C GLU A 283 -10.67 -4.37 14.53
N MET A 284 -9.60 -5.13 14.29
CA MET A 284 -9.21 -6.28 15.12
C MET A 284 -8.90 -5.86 16.57
N LEU A 285 -8.26 -4.69 16.77
CA LEU A 285 -7.97 -4.15 18.09
C LEU A 285 -9.25 -3.87 18.89
N VAL A 286 -10.33 -3.39 18.25
CA VAL A 286 -11.62 -3.20 18.92
C VAL A 286 -12.11 -4.51 19.52
N PHE A 287 -12.09 -5.59 18.74
CA PHE A 287 -12.45 -6.93 19.24
C PHE A 287 -11.52 -7.39 20.37
N LEU A 288 -10.20 -7.19 20.22
CA LEU A 288 -9.24 -7.64 21.23
C LEU A 288 -9.38 -6.92 22.57
N ARG A 289 -9.71 -5.61 22.60
CA ARG A 289 -9.97 -4.87 23.83
C ARG A 289 -11.11 -5.48 24.65
N GLU A 290 -12.15 -5.97 23.99
CA GLU A 290 -13.30 -6.62 24.65
C GLU A 290 -12.97 -8.05 25.08
N ALA A 291 -12.28 -8.81 24.22
CA ALA A 291 -11.97 -10.21 24.46
C ALA A 291 -10.82 -10.43 25.47
N VAL A 292 -9.91 -9.46 25.60
CA VAL A 292 -8.67 -9.53 26.41
C VAL A 292 -8.51 -8.24 27.20
N PRO A 293 -9.28 -8.01 28.27
CA PRO A 293 -9.18 -6.79 29.07
C PRO A 293 -7.81 -6.60 29.74
N ASP A 294 -7.11 -7.68 30.04
CA ASP A 294 -5.73 -7.67 30.55
C ASP A 294 -4.75 -8.19 29.47
N PRO A 295 -3.98 -7.30 28.82
CA PRO A 295 -3.01 -7.68 27.79
C PRO A 295 -1.91 -8.64 28.28
N ALA A 296 -1.68 -8.74 29.59
CA ALA A 296 -0.72 -9.66 30.18
C ALA A 296 -1.26 -11.09 30.30
N ASN A 297 -2.55 -11.30 30.09
CA ASN A 297 -3.15 -12.63 30.12
C ASN A 297 -2.94 -13.38 28.80
N ASP A 298 -1.81 -14.08 28.70
CA ASP A 298 -1.44 -14.84 27.51
C ASP A 298 -2.45 -15.92 27.14
N GLY A 299 -3.15 -16.52 28.12
CA GLY A 299 -4.16 -17.54 27.87
C GLY A 299 -5.38 -16.99 27.14
N GLN A 300 -5.91 -15.84 27.60
CA GLN A 300 -7.04 -15.17 26.94
C GLN A 300 -6.65 -14.66 25.55
N MET A 301 -5.45 -14.09 25.40
CA MET A 301 -4.96 -13.63 24.12
C MET A 301 -4.80 -14.77 23.12
N LEU A 302 -4.21 -15.89 23.53
CA LEU A 302 -4.05 -17.05 22.65
C LEU A 302 -5.41 -17.61 22.21
N ASP A 303 -6.39 -17.70 23.12
CA ASP A 303 -7.75 -18.13 22.79
C ASP A 303 -8.42 -17.18 21.77
N ALA A 304 -8.32 -15.89 21.99
CA ALA A 304 -8.84 -14.87 21.06
C ALA A 304 -8.20 -14.97 19.66
N LEU A 305 -6.88 -15.15 19.59
CA LEU A 305 -6.16 -15.32 18.32
C LEU A 305 -6.54 -16.63 17.61
N CYS A 306 -6.75 -17.72 18.35
CA CYS A 306 -7.24 -18.98 17.78
C CYS A 306 -8.63 -18.82 17.19
N LYS A 307 -9.57 -18.15 17.87
CA LYS A 307 -10.91 -17.85 17.35
C LYS A 307 -10.87 -16.99 16.08
N LEU A 308 -9.98 -15.98 16.01
CA LEU A 308 -9.78 -15.20 14.79
C LEU A 308 -9.31 -16.09 13.63
N LEU A 309 -8.33 -16.98 13.85
CA LEU A 309 -7.80 -17.88 12.82
C LEU A 309 -8.79 -18.94 12.34
N GLN A 310 -9.73 -19.35 13.21
CA GLN A 310 -10.82 -20.30 12.89
C GLN A 310 -11.97 -19.62 12.14
N GLY A 311 -12.01 -18.28 12.13
CA GLY A 311 -13.12 -17.51 11.56
C GLY A 311 -14.34 -17.45 12.49
N ASP A 312 -14.18 -17.74 13.77
CA ASP A 312 -15.23 -17.73 14.79
C ASP A 312 -15.41 -16.36 15.45
N ALA A 313 -14.46 -15.43 15.21
CA ALA A 313 -14.46 -14.09 15.79
C ALA A 313 -14.02 -13.01 14.79
N GLY A 314 -14.15 -11.75 15.19
CA GLY A 314 -13.81 -10.60 14.37
C GLY A 314 -14.64 -10.52 13.08
N ASP A 315 -14.00 -10.25 11.95
CA ASP A 315 -14.66 -10.18 10.63
C ASP A 315 -14.82 -11.58 9.96
N ARG A 316 -14.51 -12.64 10.69
CA ARG A 316 -14.59 -14.03 10.24
C ARG A 316 -13.74 -14.38 9.03
N SER A 317 -12.72 -13.60 8.73
CA SER A 317 -11.82 -13.83 7.60
C SER A 317 -10.83 -14.98 7.83
N GLY A 318 -10.64 -15.44 9.06
CA GLY A 318 -9.61 -16.42 9.43
C GLY A 318 -8.19 -15.81 9.38
N LEU A 319 -8.06 -14.48 9.52
CA LEU A 319 -6.81 -13.74 9.46
C LEU A 319 -6.52 -13.02 10.77
N ILE A 320 -5.24 -12.97 11.15
CA ILE A 320 -4.70 -12.03 12.13
C ILE A 320 -4.03 -10.92 11.34
N TYR A 321 -4.68 -9.76 11.28
CA TYR A 321 -4.18 -8.62 10.52
C TYR A 321 -2.92 -8.05 11.16
N GLY A 322 -2.03 -7.51 10.33
CA GLY A 322 -0.72 -7.04 10.78
C GLY A 322 0.33 -8.15 10.98
N MET A 323 -0.07 -9.43 10.76
CA MET A 323 0.83 -10.59 10.90
C MET A 323 1.04 -11.29 9.56
N GLY A 324 2.32 -11.56 9.25
CA GLY A 324 2.74 -12.23 8.02
C GLY A 324 3.12 -11.26 6.90
N HIS A 325 4.08 -11.66 6.09
CA HIS A 325 4.59 -10.91 4.95
C HIS A 325 5.03 -11.85 3.82
N ALA A 326 5.05 -11.35 2.60
CA ALA A 326 5.42 -12.13 1.42
C ALA A 326 6.93 -12.46 1.37
N VAL A 327 7.77 -11.62 1.96
CA VAL A 327 9.24 -11.75 1.97
C VAL A 327 9.75 -12.01 3.39
N TYR A 328 9.38 -11.17 4.35
CA TYR A 328 9.81 -11.27 5.73
C TYR A 328 9.14 -12.43 6.46
N THR A 329 9.95 -13.21 7.18
CA THR A 329 9.45 -14.34 7.98
C THR A 329 9.89 -14.28 9.44
N LEU A 330 11.03 -13.67 9.74
CA LEU A 330 11.57 -13.52 11.11
C LEU A 330 11.23 -12.15 11.68
N SER A 331 11.51 -11.08 10.94
CA SER A 331 11.21 -9.71 11.35
C SER A 331 10.93 -8.83 10.13
N ASP A 332 10.16 -7.74 10.31
CA ASP A 332 10.00 -6.63 9.36
C ASP A 332 10.62 -5.39 10.00
N PRO A 333 11.70 -4.84 9.44
CA PRO A 333 12.40 -3.70 10.04
C PRO A 333 11.52 -2.47 10.20
N ARG A 334 10.46 -2.34 9.39
CA ARG A 334 9.51 -1.23 9.49
C ARG A 334 8.63 -1.36 10.73
N ALA A 335 8.12 -2.57 10.99
CA ALA A 335 7.32 -2.85 12.19
C ALA A 335 8.16 -2.64 13.47
N GLU A 336 9.40 -3.12 13.47
CA GLU A 336 10.32 -2.96 14.60
C GLU A 336 10.60 -1.48 14.87
N LEU A 337 10.96 -0.70 13.85
CA LEU A 337 11.27 0.72 13.98
C LEU A 337 10.05 1.54 14.46
N ILE A 338 8.84 1.27 13.96
CA ILE A 338 7.63 1.94 14.45
C ILE A 338 7.37 1.55 15.91
N ARG A 339 7.45 0.27 16.27
CA ARG A 339 7.29 -0.22 17.64
C ARG A 339 8.26 0.44 18.60
N GLU A 340 9.55 0.52 18.25
CA GLU A 340 10.58 1.17 19.06
C GLU A 340 10.30 2.67 19.28
N ASN A 341 9.83 3.35 18.25
CA ASN A 341 9.50 4.77 18.32
C ASN A 341 8.19 5.04 19.09
N ILE A 342 7.17 4.18 18.98
CA ILE A 342 5.98 4.25 19.82
C ILE A 342 6.35 4.08 21.30
N ALA A 343 7.20 3.10 21.62
CA ALA A 343 7.63 2.87 23.00
C ALA A 343 8.40 4.04 23.63
N ALA A 344 9.07 4.85 22.80
CA ALA A 344 9.79 6.04 23.24
C ALA A 344 8.95 7.34 23.18
N PHE A 345 7.75 7.29 22.60
CA PHE A 345 6.92 8.47 22.35
C PHE A 345 6.18 8.91 23.63
N THR A 346 6.21 10.20 23.95
CA THR A 346 5.68 10.72 25.23
C THR A 346 4.23 10.32 25.49
N ARG A 347 3.38 10.28 24.43
CA ARG A 347 1.96 9.91 24.57
C ARG A 347 1.73 8.44 24.90
N ILE A 348 2.74 7.57 24.89
CA ILE A 348 2.58 6.17 25.31
C ILE A 348 2.19 6.05 26.79
N ASN A 349 2.43 7.10 27.58
CA ASN A 349 2.03 7.15 28.99
C ASN A 349 0.51 7.34 29.19
N ASP A 350 -0.24 7.65 28.13
CA ASP A 350 -1.70 7.60 28.19
C ASP A 350 -2.16 6.14 28.33
N PRO A 351 -3.00 5.83 29.34
CA PRO A 351 -3.45 4.46 29.60
C PRO A 351 -4.10 3.76 28.41
N GLU A 352 -4.83 4.51 27.55
CA GLU A 352 -5.45 3.92 26.35
C GLU A 352 -4.38 3.48 25.34
N PHE A 353 -3.39 4.30 25.06
CA PHE A 353 -2.32 3.96 24.11
C PHE A 353 -1.41 2.89 24.67
N ALA A 354 -1.08 2.94 25.95
CA ALA A 354 -0.31 1.89 26.63
C ALA A 354 -1.00 0.52 26.56
N HIS A 355 -2.30 0.48 26.76
CA HIS A 355 -3.10 -0.74 26.67
C HIS A 355 -3.14 -1.28 25.24
N ASP A 356 -3.41 -0.41 24.24
CA ASP A 356 -3.39 -0.81 22.81
C ASP A 356 -2.03 -1.36 22.40
N PHE A 357 -0.96 -0.69 22.82
CA PHE A 357 0.40 -1.12 22.52
C PHE A 357 0.72 -2.49 23.11
N ALA A 358 0.34 -2.72 24.38
CA ALA A 358 0.49 -4.02 25.05
C ALA A 358 -0.29 -5.13 24.33
N LEU A 359 -1.53 -4.85 23.87
CA LEU A 359 -2.31 -5.80 23.04
C LEU A 359 -1.57 -6.15 21.75
N LEU A 360 -1.06 -5.15 21.00
CA LEU A 360 -0.33 -5.39 19.76
C LEU A 360 0.96 -6.19 19.98
N GLN A 361 1.69 -5.93 21.07
CA GLN A 361 2.86 -6.72 21.45
C GLN A 361 2.49 -8.17 21.79
N ALA A 362 1.37 -8.39 22.47
CA ALA A 362 0.86 -9.75 22.75
C ALA A 362 0.42 -10.46 21.47
N VAL A 363 -0.23 -9.76 20.52
CA VAL A 363 -0.55 -10.28 19.17
C VAL A 363 0.74 -10.73 18.46
N GLU A 364 1.76 -9.87 18.39
CA GLU A 364 3.03 -10.20 17.74
C GLU A 364 3.67 -11.45 18.36
N ARG A 365 3.72 -11.53 19.67
CA ARG A 365 4.37 -12.61 20.43
C ARG A 365 3.63 -13.94 20.34
N LEU A 366 2.28 -13.93 20.39
CA LEU A 366 1.48 -15.13 20.53
C LEU A 366 0.91 -15.66 19.19
N THR A 367 0.90 -14.87 18.13
CA THR A 367 0.41 -15.31 16.82
C THR A 367 1.11 -16.56 16.29
N PRO A 368 2.45 -16.74 16.39
CA PRO A 368 3.11 -17.98 15.98
C PRO A 368 2.59 -19.22 16.72
N LEU A 369 2.23 -19.08 18.01
CA LEU A 369 1.66 -20.16 18.81
C LEU A 369 0.23 -20.48 18.37
N ALA A 370 -0.59 -19.47 18.10
CA ALA A 370 -1.95 -19.65 17.57
C ALA A 370 -1.94 -20.34 16.19
N PHE A 371 -1.03 -19.98 15.30
CA PHE A 371 -0.87 -20.66 14.00
C PHE A 371 -0.51 -22.15 14.18
N LYS A 372 0.40 -22.46 15.11
CA LYS A 372 0.76 -23.84 15.42
C LYS A 372 -0.43 -24.64 15.97
N ALA A 373 -1.25 -24.03 16.82
CA ALA A 373 -2.41 -24.67 17.44
C ALA A 373 -3.53 -24.94 16.42
N VAL A 374 -3.85 -23.99 15.54
CA VAL A 374 -5.02 -24.06 14.64
C VAL A 374 -4.69 -24.72 13.30
N LYS A 375 -3.56 -24.38 12.69
CA LYS A 375 -3.25 -24.78 11.29
C LYS A 375 -2.23 -25.91 11.19
N SER A 376 -1.75 -26.44 12.31
CA SER A 376 -0.66 -27.45 12.37
C SER A 376 0.56 -27.08 11.52
N ASN A 377 0.71 -25.81 11.19
CA ASN A 377 1.70 -25.31 10.24
C ASN A 377 2.89 -24.72 11.01
N LYS A 378 4.08 -25.15 10.63
CA LYS A 378 5.35 -24.62 11.18
C LYS A 378 5.77 -23.29 10.52
N LYS A 379 4.91 -22.66 9.69
CA LYS A 379 5.25 -21.43 9.01
C LYS A 379 5.56 -20.32 10.03
N LYS A 380 6.78 -19.81 10.00
CA LYS A 380 7.15 -18.63 10.77
C LYS A 380 6.42 -17.42 10.19
N VAL A 381 5.84 -16.60 11.06
CA VAL A 381 5.15 -15.35 10.71
C VAL A 381 5.66 -14.27 11.66
N CYS A 382 5.95 -13.09 11.11
CA CYS A 382 6.34 -11.90 11.88
C CYS A 382 5.29 -10.79 11.71
N ALA A 383 5.34 -9.79 12.59
CA ALA A 383 4.62 -8.56 12.40
C ALA A 383 5.04 -7.88 11.10
N ASN A 384 4.10 -7.26 10.41
CA ASN A 384 4.39 -6.36 9.29
C ASN A 384 4.13 -4.90 9.69
N VAL A 385 4.42 -3.97 8.80
CA VAL A 385 4.34 -2.53 9.07
C VAL A 385 2.95 -2.08 9.56
N ASP A 386 1.88 -2.76 9.12
CA ASP A 386 0.50 -2.39 9.44
C ASP A 386 0.12 -2.68 10.89
N LEU A 387 0.82 -3.60 11.58
CA LEU A 387 0.51 -3.94 12.97
C LEU A 387 0.63 -2.71 13.89
N TYR A 388 1.66 -1.88 13.71
CA TYR A 388 1.94 -0.77 14.61
C TYR A 388 1.64 0.61 14.02
N SER A 389 1.61 0.76 12.69
CA SER A 389 1.43 2.08 12.05
C SER A 389 0.07 2.72 12.37
N GLY A 390 -0.99 1.91 12.53
CA GLY A 390 -2.31 2.41 12.93
C GLY A 390 -2.31 3.04 14.33
N LEU A 391 -1.58 2.44 15.27
CA LEU A 391 -1.43 3.00 16.62
C LEU A 391 -0.63 4.31 16.58
N ALA A 392 0.48 4.35 15.82
CA ALA A 392 1.24 5.58 15.63
C ALA A 392 0.35 6.71 15.12
N TYR A 393 -0.46 6.46 14.09
CA TYR A 393 -1.38 7.45 13.56
C TYR A 393 -2.47 7.86 14.55
N LYS A 394 -3.01 6.91 15.34
CA LYS A 394 -3.98 7.21 16.40
C LYS A 394 -3.38 8.13 17.46
N MET A 395 -2.14 7.86 17.89
CA MET A 395 -1.41 8.69 18.85
C MET A 395 -1.17 10.11 18.33
N LEU A 396 -1.00 10.28 17.02
CA LEU A 396 -0.90 11.58 16.35
C LEU A 396 -2.25 12.28 16.13
N GLY A 397 -3.36 11.67 16.55
CA GLY A 397 -4.71 12.21 16.33
C GLY A 397 -5.13 12.17 14.84
N ILE A 398 -4.48 11.38 14.03
CA ILE A 398 -4.80 11.25 12.60
C ILE A 398 -6.03 10.36 12.44
N PRO A 399 -7.08 10.81 11.74
CA PRO A 399 -8.28 10.03 11.50
C PRO A 399 -8.01 8.76 10.69
N GLN A 400 -8.71 7.67 11.01
CA GLN A 400 -8.58 6.38 10.31
C GLN A 400 -8.80 6.47 8.80
N ASP A 401 -9.64 7.39 8.35
CA ASP A 401 -9.86 7.70 6.92
C ASP A 401 -8.57 8.04 6.17
N LEU A 402 -7.54 8.48 6.87
CA LEU A 402 -6.27 8.95 6.31
C LEU A 402 -5.13 7.93 6.38
N TYR A 403 -5.32 6.76 6.97
CA TYR A 403 -4.25 5.78 7.12
C TYR A 403 -3.70 5.31 5.77
N THR A 404 -4.54 4.80 4.88
CA THR A 404 -4.13 4.44 3.51
C THR A 404 -3.74 5.66 2.65
N PRO A 405 -4.44 6.81 2.71
CA PRO A 405 -3.99 8.06 2.09
C PRO A 405 -2.58 8.50 2.47
N LEU A 406 -2.20 8.44 3.74
CA LEU A 406 -0.83 8.76 4.18
C LEU A 406 0.21 7.81 3.59
N PHE A 407 -0.15 6.52 3.53
CA PHE A 407 0.69 5.54 2.84
C PHE A 407 0.92 5.93 1.37
N THR A 408 -0.12 6.42 0.69
CA THR A 408 -0.04 6.93 -0.69
C THR A 408 0.89 8.12 -0.81
N VAL A 409 0.77 9.10 0.10
CA VAL A 409 1.61 10.30 0.15
C VAL A 409 3.09 9.94 0.27
N ALA A 410 3.42 8.94 1.07
CA ALA A 410 4.78 8.46 1.18
C ALA A 410 5.23 7.67 -0.07
N ARG A 411 4.40 6.73 -0.53
CA ARG A 411 4.75 5.78 -1.57
C ARG A 411 4.86 6.40 -2.96
N VAL A 412 4.28 7.56 -3.21
CA VAL A 412 4.43 8.24 -4.50
C VAL A 412 5.89 8.54 -4.84
N ALA A 413 6.77 8.74 -3.85
CA ALA A 413 8.20 8.88 -4.06
C ALA A 413 8.81 7.62 -4.71
N GLY A 414 8.51 6.43 -4.16
CA GLY A 414 8.92 5.17 -4.73
C GLY A 414 8.31 4.92 -6.12
N TRP A 415 7.01 5.14 -6.30
CA TRP A 415 6.37 4.99 -7.63
C TRP A 415 7.00 5.89 -8.68
N SER A 416 7.31 7.14 -8.33
CA SER A 416 7.99 8.10 -9.20
C SER A 416 9.37 7.61 -9.61
N ALA A 417 10.17 7.14 -8.66
CA ALA A 417 11.48 6.56 -8.93
C ALA A 417 11.38 5.35 -9.85
N HIS A 418 10.44 4.43 -9.57
CA HIS A 418 10.22 3.24 -10.39
C HIS A 418 9.70 3.57 -11.80
N ARG A 419 8.88 4.62 -11.96
CA ARG A 419 8.47 5.11 -13.27
C ARG A 419 9.67 5.62 -14.07
N ILE A 420 10.51 6.45 -13.46
CA ILE A 420 11.72 6.99 -14.10
C ILE A 420 12.67 5.84 -14.50
N GLU A 421 12.90 4.88 -13.59
CA GLU A 421 13.75 3.72 -13.89
C GLU A 421 13.19 2.89 -15.06
N GLU A 422 11.88 2.66 -15.12
CA GLU A 422 11.22 1.92 -16.20
C GLU A 422 11.40 2.60 -17.55
N LEU A 423 11.23 3.92 -17.60
CA LEU A 423 11.44 4.72 -18.83
C LEU A 423 12.90 4.70 -19.30
N LEU A 424 13.86 4.70 -18.37
CA LEU A 424 15.29 4.74 -18.70
C LEU A 424 15.87 3.38 -19.07
N THR A 425 15.26 2.27 -18.64
CA THR A 425 15.88 0.94 -18.71
C THR A 425 15.12 -0.07 -19.56
N CYS A 426 13.81 0.04 -19.66
CA CYS A 426 12.95 -0.98 -20.26
C CYS A 426 12.22 -0.46 -21.49
N GLY A 427 12.68 -0.83 -22.68
CA GLY A 427 12.01 -0.44 -23.92
C GLY A 427 10.85 -1.36 -24.36
N ARG A 428 10.39 -2.28 -23.51
CA ARG A 428 9.36 -3.27 -23.88
C ARG A 428 8.16 -3.21 -22.95
N ILE A 429 6.96 -3.27 -23.56
CA ILE A 429 5.71 -3.40 -22.79
C ILE A 429 5.70 -4.69 -21.96
N ILE A 430 5.34 -4.61 -20.70
CA ILE A 430 5.17 -5.75 -19.80
C ILE A 430 3.90 -6.49 -20.21
N ARG A 431 4.08 -7.68 -20.78
CA ARG A 431 3.00 -8.50 -21.34
C ARG A 431 3.18 -9.98 -20.96
N PRO A 432 2.66 -10.42 -19.80
CA PRO A 432 2.71 -11.82 -19.42
C PRO A 432 1.87 -12.68 -20.36
N ALA A 433 2.22 -13.97 -20.49
CA ALA A 433 1.41 -14.91 -21.23
C ALA A 433 0.17 -15.35 -20.46
N TYR A 434 -0.95 -15.44 -21.15
CA TYR A 434 -2.19 -16.04 -20.66
C TYR A 434 -2.63 -17.16 -21.62
N LYS A 435 -2.95 -18.33 -21.08
CA LYS A 435 -3.46 -19.46 -21.83
C LYS A 435 -4.99 -19.45 -21.78
N SER A 436 -5.65 -19.47 -22.95
CA SER A 436 -7.08 -19.73 -23.02
C SER A 436 -7.34 -21.21 -22.76
N VAL A 437 -8.27 -21.51 -21.87
CA VAL A 437 -8.74 -22.85 -21.54
C VAL A 437 -10.19 -23.08 -21.98
N SER A 438 -10.66 -22.31 -22.97
CA SER A 438 -11.94 -22.55 -23.63
C SER A 438 -11.74 -23.42 -24.87
N ASN A 439 -12.56 -24.46 -25.02
CA ASN A 439 -12.58 -25.25 -26.26
C ASN A 439 -13.13 -24.42 -27.41
N PRO A 440 -12.74 -24.69 -28.68
CA PRO A 440 -13.37 -24.06 -29.83
C PRO A 440 -14.84 -24.45 -29.97
N HIS A 441 -15.68 -23.47 -30.24
CA HIS A 441 -17.12 -23.65 -30.50
C HIS A 441 -17.50 -23.05 -31.85
N THR A 442 -18.47 -23.68 -32.52
CA THR A 442 -19.04 -23.13 -33.75
C THR A 442 -20.06 -22.06 -33.42
N TYR A 443 -19.99 -20.93 -34.13
CA TYR A 443 -21.04 -19.91 -34.02
C TYR A 443 -22.38 -20.46 -34.54
N ARG A 444 -23.43 -20.31 -33.75
CA ARG A 444 -24.80 -20.67 -34.10
C ARG A 444 -25.64 -19.42 -34.27
N ALA A 445 -26.50 -19.39 -35.28
CA ALA A 445 -27.50 -18.32 -35.46
C ALA A 445 -28.41 -18.23 -34.22
N ILE A 446 -28.92 -17.05 -33.92
CA ILE A 446 -29.74 -16.85 -32.70
C ILE A 446 -30.98 -17.76 -32.66
N SER A 447 -31.56 -18.04 -33.82
CA SER A 447 -32.71 -18.95 -33.99
C SER A 447 -32.40 -20.41 -33.63
N ASP A 448 -31.12 -20.79 -33.68
CA ASP A 448 -30.67 -22.18 -33.50
C ASP A 448 -30.03 -22.41 -32.12
N ARG A 449 -30.07 -21.37 -31.26
CA ARG A 449 -29.56 -21.44 -29.90
C ARG A 449 -30.58 -22.09 -28.96
N ILE A 450 -30.09 -23.02 -28.18
CA ILE A 450 -30.89 -23.69 -27.13
C ILE A 450 -30.27 -23.38 -25.77
N ASP A 451 -31.09 -23.33 -24.74
CA ASP A 451 -30.59 -23.24 -23.35
C ASP A 451 -29.80 -24.51 -23.00
N ASN A 452 -28.70 -24.35 -22.27
CA ASN A 452 -27.84 -25.43 -21.77
C ASN A 452 -27.23 -26.30 -22.91
N ILE A 453 -26.31 -25.72 -23.69
CA ILE A 453 -25.51 -26.49 -24.68
C ILE A 453 -24.57 -27.42 -23.91
N PRO A 454 -24.70 -28.76 -24.01
CA PRO A 454 -23.98 -29.72 -23.14
C PRO A 454 -22.45 -29.63 -23.22
N ASP A 455 -21.91 -29.21 -24.37
CA ASP A 455 -20.46 -29.18 -24.60
C ASP A 455 -19.80 -27.87 -24.20
N TRP A 456 -20.59 -26.86 -23.72
CA TRP A 456 -20.04 -25.54 -23.41
C TRP A 456 -19.10 -25.56 -22.19
N ASP A 457 -19.38 -26.44 -21.22
CA ASP A 457 -18.60 -26.64 -20.00
C ASP A 457 -17.70 -27.87 -20.02
N SER A 458 -17.46 -28.45 -21.19
CA SER A 458 -16.59 -29.62 -21.33
C SER A 458 -15.17 -29.26 -20.87
N GLN A 459 -14.48 -30.25 -20.26
CA GLN A 459 -13.10 -30.10 -19.83
C GLN A 459 -12.24 -29.64 -21.04
N TYR A 460 -11.35 -28.66 -20.81
CA TYR A 460 -10.49 -28.15 -21.85
C TYR A 460 -9.55 -29.24 -22.40
N VAL A 461 -9.57 -29.42 -23.72
CA VAL A 461 -8.69 -30.35 -24.48
C VAL A 461 -7.73 -29.50 -25.28
N THR A 462 -6.42 -29.75 -25.19
CA THR A 462 -5.41 -29.01 -25.94
C THR A 462 -5.50 -29.32 -27.46
N ALA A 463 -4.90 -28.45 -28.28
CA ALA A 463 -4.88 -28.69 -29.73
C ALA A 463 -4.21 -30.02 -30.10
N GLU A 464 -3.14 -30.40 -29.40
CA GLU A 464 -2.44 -31.66 -29.60
C GLU A 464 -3.28 -32.89 -29.20
N GLU A 465 -4.08 -32.78 -28.14
CA GLU A 465 -4.98 -33.85 -27.67
C GLU A 465 -6.23 -34.01 -28.55
N ARG A 466 -6.57 -32.98 -29.35
CA ARG A 466 -7.70 -33.06 -30.28
C ARG A 466 -7.36 -33.74 -31.62
N GLY A 467 -6.06 -34.00 -31.87
CA GLY A 467 -5.57 -34.70 -33.08
C GLY A 467 -5.47 -33.80 -34.26
#